data_24cceb51cfa361d78fb74b30afdc5ef9
#
_entry.id   24cceb51cfa361d78fb74b30afdc5ef9
#
_cell.length_a   1.000
_cell.length_b   1.000
_cell.length_c   1.000
_cell.angle_alpha   90.00
_cell.angle_beta   90.00
_cell.angle_gamma   90.00
#
_symmetry.space_group_name_H-M   'P 1'
#
loop_
_entity.id
_entity.type
_entity.pdbx_description
1 polymer ?
#
loop_
_entity_poly.entity_id
_entity_poly.type
_entity_poly.pdbx_seq_one_letter_code
_entity_poly.pdbx_strand_id
1 'polypeptide(L)'
;MKKEKYFRLNKEETEALAQEYGTPLLVLSLEQIEKNYRLLRTHLPRVKVFYAIKANPHRRILELMRDLGSNFDVASDGEIMELSSLGVDGSRMIYANPMKTVNGLRACRNAGVGKMTFDSAGEIDKVARE
;
A
#
# COMPACT_ATOMS: atom_id res chain seq x y z
N MET A 1 -24.53 -16.11 7.86
CA MET A 1 -23.45 -15.50 7.08
C MET A 1 -22.99 -16.49 6.02
N LYS A 2 -23.23 -16.20 4.72
CA LYS A 2 -22.63 -17.02 3.64
C LYS A 2 -21.12 -16.81 3.73
N LYS A 3 -20.35 -17.91 3.89
CA LYS A 3 -18.88 -17.87 3.81
C LYS A 3 -18.53 -17.31 2.43
N GLU A 4 -17.99 -16.10 2.36
CA GLU A 4 -17.44 -15.58 1.12
C GLU A 4 -16.33 -16.52 0.65
N LYS A 5 -16.42 -16.95 -0.61
CA LYS A 5 -15.42 -17.83 -1.19
C LYS A 5 -14.13 -17.00 -1.40
N TYR A 6 -13.09 -17.33 -0.66
CA TYR A 6 -11.74 -16.85 -0.96
C TYR A 6 -11.30 -17.34 -2.34
N PHE A 7 -10.45 -16.57 -3.00
CA PHE A 7 -9.80 -17.00 -4.22
C PHE A 7 -9.11 -18.37 -4.01
N ARG A 8 -9.37 -19.28 -4.91
CA ARG A 8 -8.74 -20.62 -4.94
C ARG A 8 -8.61 -21.03 -6.39
N LEU A 9 -7.46 -21.58 -6.72
CA LEU A 9 -7.26 -22.28 -7.97
C LEU A 9 -7.77 -23.73 -7.82
N ASN A 10 -8.37 -24.25 -8.88
CA ASN A 10 -8.64 -25.69 -8.96
C ASN A 10 -7.34 -26.44 -9.32
N LYS A 11 -7.40 -27.77 -9.38
CA LYS A 11 -6.23 -28.61 -9.64
C LYS A 11 -5.65 -28.36 -11.04
N GLU A 12 -6.50 -28.27 -12.04
CA GLU A 12 -6.11 -28.08 -13.45
C GLU A 12 -5.43 -26.72 -13.66
N GLU A 13 -6.00 -25.66 -13.08
CA GLU A 13 -5.40 -24.31 -13.09
C GLU A 13 -4.03 -24.29 -12.39
N THR A 14 -3.91 -24.99 -11.27
CA THR A 14 -2.66 -25.06 -10.51
C THR A 14 -1.57 -25.77 -11.31
N GLU A 15 -1.91 -26.90 -11.92
CA GLU A 15 -1.00 -27.69 -12.76
C GLU A 15 -0.58 -26.92 -14.01
N ALA A 16 -1.50 -26.25 -14.68
CA ALA A 16 -1.22 -25.42 -15.85
C ALA A 16 -0.25 -24.27 -15.51
N LEU A 17 -0.50 -23.55 -14.43
CA LEU A 17 0.38 -22.46 -13.98
C LEU A 17 1.76 -23.00 -13.58
N ALA A 18 1.83 -24.14 -12.89
CA ALA A 18 3.10 -24.74 -12.51
C ALA A 18 3.91 -25.23 -13.73
N GLN A 19 3.25 -25.70 -14.78
CA GLN A 19 3.91 -26.05 -16.05
C GLN A 19 4.43 -24.83 -16.79
N GLU A 20 3.65 -23.75 -16.82
CA GLU A 20 3.98 -22.53 -17.58
C GLU A 20 5.09 -21.73 -16.89
N TYR A 21 5.00 -21.54 -15.58
CA TYR A 21 5.88 -20.63 -14.80
C TYR A 21 6.87 -21.34 -13.88
N GLY A 22 6.73 -22.66 -13.69
CA GLY A 22 7.56 -23.41 -12.76
C GLY A 22 7.08 -23.31 -11.30
N THR A 23 7.85 -23.94 -10.40
CA THR A 23 7.62 -23.91 -8.94
C THR A 23 8.91 -23.60 -8.21
N PRO A 24 8.88 -22.91 -7.03
CA PRO A 24 7.68 -22.43 -6.33
C PRO A 24 7.04 -21.21 -7.03
N LEU A 25 5.70 -21.11 -7.01
CA LEU A 25 4.94 -20.04 -7.65
C LEU A 25 3.99 -19.38 -6.66
N LEU A 26 4.06 -18.06 -6.54
CA LEU A 26 3.09 -17.25 -5.80
C LEU A 26 2.06 -16.67 -6.76
N VAL A 27 0.79 -17.05 -6.57
CA VAL A 27 -0.31 -16.53 -7.39
C VAL A 27 -1.10 -15.47 -6.62
N LEU A 28 -1.31 -14.33 -7.28
CA LEU A 28 -2.01 -13.19 -6.72
C LEU A 28 -3.28 -12.89 -7.54
N SER A 29 -4.43 -12.83 -6.87
CA SER A 29 -5.69 -12.42 -7.49
C SER A 29 -5.98 -10.93 -7.23
N LEU A 30 -5.87 -10.10 -8.26
CA LEU A 30 -6.24 -8.69 -8.17
C LEU A 30 -7.75 -8.53 -7.92
N GLU A 31 -8.58 -9.37 -8.52
CA GLU A 31 -10.03 -9.38 -8.28
C GLU A 31 -10.37 -9.63 -6.79
N GLN A 32 -9.68 -10.57 -6.14
CA GLN A 32 -9.89 -10.83 -4.72
C GLN A 32 -9.45 -9.64 -3.85
N ILE A 33 -8.36 -8.97 -4.21
CA ILE A 33 -7.89 -7.77 -3.51
C ILE A 33 -8.95 -6.65 -3.63
N GLU A 34 -9.44 -6.40 -4.83
CA GLU A 34 -10.49 -5.41 -5.06
C GLU A 34 -11.75 -5.71 -4.26
N LYS A 35 -12.21 -6.97 -4.29
CA LYS A 35 -13.38 -7.43 -3.53
C LYS A 35 -13.20 -7.19 -2.03
N ASN A 36 -12.04 -7.53 -1.49
CA ASN A 36 -11.73 -7.32 -0.07
C ASN A 36 -11.71 -5.83 0.30
N TYR A 37 -11.11 -4.99 -0.53
CA TYR A 37 -11.08 -3.55 -0.33
C TYR A 37 -12.50 -2.95 -0.35
N ARG A 38 -13.32 -3.30 -1.35
CA ARG A 38 -14.70 -2.83 -1.46
C ARG A 38 -15.55 -3.29 -0.27
N LEU A 39 -15.38 -4.53 0.18
CA LEU A 39 -16.05 -5.06 1.36
C LEU A 39 -15.69 -4.25 2.62
N LEU A 40 -14.40 -3.98 2.83
CA LEU A 40 -13.91 -3.15 3.93
C LEU A 40 -14.54 -1.75 3.88
N ARG A 41 -14.56 -1.12 2.71
CA ARG A 41 -15.15 0.22 2.51
C ARG A 41 -16.66 0.24 2.78
N THR A 42 -17.38 -0.84 2.41
CA THR A 42 -18.82 -0.97 2.64
C THR A 42 -19.15 -1.07 4.13
N HIS A 43 -18.36 -1.84 4.89
CA HIS A 43 -18.61 -2.04 6.32
C HIS A 43 -18.06 -0.90 7.20
N LEU A 44 -17.07 -0.17 6.72
CA LEU A 44 -16.41 0.92 7.42
C LEU A 44 -16.45 2.23 6.61
N PRO A 45 -17.64 2.76 6.25
CA PRO A 45 -17.78 3.88 5.31
C PRO A 45 -17.16 5.19 5.81
N ARG A 46 -17.05 5.36 7.14
CA ARG A 46 -16.47 6.55 7.78
C ARG A 46 -14.98 6.45 8.07
N VAL A 47 -14.37 5.30 7.81
CA VAL A 47 -12.93 5.06 8.04
C VAL A 47 -12.15 5.33 6.76
N LYS A 48 -11.07 6.11 6.86
CA LYS A 48 -10.09 6.24 5.78
C LYS A 48 -9.14 5.06 5.82
N VAL A 49 -9.08 4.30 4.73
CA VAL A 49 -8.18 3.15 4.60
C VAL A 49 -6.85 3.63 4.03
N PHE A 50 -5.75 3.23 4.67
CA PHE A 50 -4.39 3.43 4.20
C PHE A 50 -3.75 2.07 3.95
N TYR A 51 -3.40 1.79 2.70
CA TYR A 51 -2.71 0.56 2.33
C TYR A 51 -1.23 0.67 2.69
N ALA A 52 -0.76 -0.22 3.55
CA ALA A 52 0.66 -0.28 3.92
C ALA A 52 1.46 -0.94 2.80
N ILE A 53 2.29 -0.17 2.09
CA ILE A 53 3.08 -0.65 0.94
C ILE A 53 3.98 -1.83 1.30
N LYS A 54 4.60 -1.78 2.46
CA LYS A 54 5.47 -2.85 2.97
C LYS A 54 4.81 -4.23 3.04
N ALA A 55 3.46 -4.30 3.05
CA ALA A 55 2.75 -5.59 3.06
C ALA A 55 2.90 -6.33 1.72
N ASN A 56 2.78 -5.62 0.60
CA ASN A 56 3.13 -6.12 -0.73
C ASN A 56 3.30 -4.93 -1.70
N PRO A 57 4.54 -4.57 -2.08
CA PRO A 57 4.83 -3.42 -2.94
C PRO A 57 4.65 -3.71 -4.44
N HIS A 58 4.06 -4.84 -4.81
CA HIS A 58 3.91 -5.20 -6.22
C HIS A 58 3.13 -4.11 -6.98
N ARG A 59 3.73 -3.59 -8.07
CA ARG A 59 3.22 -2.45 -8.83
C ARG A 59 1.74 -2.58 -9.22
N ARG A 60 1.29 -3.76 -9.67
CA ARG A 60 -0.12 -4.00 -10.05
C ARG A 60 -1.09 -3.86 -8.88
N ILE A 61 -0.64 -4.14 -7.63
CA ILE A 61 -1.45 -3.90 -6.43
C ILE A 61 -1.53 -2.39 -6.16
N LEU A 62 -0.42 -1.69 -6.25
CA LEU A 62 -0.39 -0.24 -5.99
C LEU A 62 -1.26 0.51 -7.01
N GLU A 63 -1.19 0.14 -8.29
CA GLU A 63 -2.05 0.67 -9.35
C GLU A 63 -3.53 0.41 -9.04
N LEU A 64 -3.89 -0.82 -8.70
CA LEU A 64 -5.26 -1.17 -8.32
C LEU A 64 -5.74 -0.36 -7.10
N MET A 65 -4.95 -0.29 -6.04
CA MET A 65 -5.30 0.45 -4.82
C MET A 65 -5.42 1.96 -5.08
N ARG A 66 -4.56 2.51 -5.95
CA ARG A 66 -4.66 3.90 -6.43
C ARG A 66 -6.01 4.15 -7.12
N ASP A 67 -6.39 3.27 -8.06
CA ASP A 67 -7.59 3.40 -8.89
C ASP A 67 -8.87 3.18 -8.07
N LEU A 68 -8.81 2.34 -7.03
CA LEU A 68 -9.87 2.17 -6.05
C LEU A 68 -10.00 3.35 -5.05
N GLY A 69 -9.13 4.34 -5.13
CA GLY A 69 -9.17 5.52 -4.25
C GLY A 69 -8.64 5.27 -2.84
N SER A 70 -7.81 4.24 -2.63
CA SER A 70 -7.13 4.03 -1.35
C SER A 70 -6.15 5.15 -1.03
N ASN A 71 -5.91 5.40 0.26
CA ASN A 71 -4.73 6.10 0.70
C ASN A 71 -3.59 5.09 0.97
N PHE A 72 -2.38 5.59 1.28
CA PHE A 72 -1.20 4.76 1.42
C PHE A 72 -0.42 5.10 2.69
N ASP A 73 0.03 4.07 3.38
CA ASP A 73 0.96 4.14 4.49
C ASP A 73 2.35 3.82 3.95
N VAL A 74 3.24 4.82 4.04
CA VAL A 74 4.64 4.76 3.58
C VAL A 74 5.60 4.82 4.75
N ALA A 75 6.74 4.16 4.62
CA ALA A 75 7.76 4.08 5.66
C ALA A 75 9.17 4.46 5.16
N SER A 76 9.32 4.82 3.89
CA SER A 76 10.61 5.18 3.27
C SER A 76 10.43 6.18 2.13
N ASP A 77 11.53 6.85 1.76
CA ASP A 77 11.64 7.69 0.56
C ASP A 77 11.37 6.90 -0.73
N GLY A 78 11.89 5.67 -0.82
CA GLY A 78 11.63 4.79 -1.97
C GLY A 78 10.14 4.50 -2.19
N GLU A 79 9.39 4.25 -1.12
CA GLU A 79 7.93 4.04 -1.21
C GLU A 79 7.18 5.31 -1.66
N ILE A 80 7.60 6.48 -1.18
CA ILE A 80 7.05 7.76 -1.62
C ILE A 80 7.32 7.97 -3.12
N MET A 81 8.56 7.71 -3.56
CA MET A 81 8.95 7.86 -4.97
C MET A 81 8.17 6.89 -5.87
N GLU A 82 8.00 5.64 -5.46
CA GLU A 82 7.20 4.65 -6.20
C GLU A 82 5.76 5.12 -6.38
N LEU A 83 5.09 5.55 -5.30
CA LEU A 83 3.72 6.08 -5.40
C LEU A 83 3.63 7.34 -6.24
N SER A 84 4.59 8.26 -6.10
CA SER A 84 4.65 9.47 -6.92
C SER A 84 4.79 9.13 -8.41
N SER A 85 5.59 8.12 -8.74
CA SER A 85 5.74 7.62 -10.13
C SER A 85 4.44 7.05 -10.71
N LEU A 86 3.56 6.57 -9.84
CA LEU A 86 2.22 6.11 -10.20
C LEU A 86 1.17 7.24 -10.23
N GLY A 87 1.57 8.48 -9.99
CA GLY A 87 0.66 9.64 -9.96
C GLY A 87 -0.21 9.73 -8.71
N VAL A 88 0.20 9.11 -7.60
CA VAL A 88 -0.49 9.25 -6.32
C VAL A 88 -0.07 10.57 -5.67
N ASP A 89 -1.06 11.41 -5.35
CA ASP A 89 -0.85 12.68 -4.67
C ASP A 89 -0.44 12.49 -3.20
N GLY A 90 0.49 13.30 -2.70
CA GLY A 90 1.00 13.22 -1.34
C GLY A 90 -0.06 13.39 -0.24
N SER A 91 -1.16 14.08 -0.52
CA SER A 91 -2.30 14.20 0.42
C SER A 91 -2.96 12.85 0.71
N ARG A 92 -2.76 11.86 -0.16
CA ARG A 92 -3.22 10.47 -0.01
C ARG A 92 -2.20 9.58 0.72
N MET A 93 -1.08 10.13 1.15
CA MET A 93 -0.03 9.40 1.86
C MET A 93 0.03 9.81 3.33
N ILE A 94 0.45 8.88 4.17
CA ILE A 94 0.88 9.10 5.55
C ILE A 94 2.24 8.44 5.75
N TYR A 95 3.22 9.16 6.29
CA TYR A 95 4.49 8.56 6.68
C TYR A 95 4.37 8.02 8.10
N ALA A 96 4.07 6.72 8.23
CA ALA A 96 3.75 6.10 9.51
C ALA A 96 4.96 5.46 10.22
N ASN A 97 6.18 5.71 9.75
CA ASN A 97 7.39 5.34 10.48
C ASN A 97 7.75 6.46 11.47
N PRO A 98 7.76 6.23 12.80
CA PRO A 98 8.10 7.23 13.79
C PRO A 98 9.50 7.83 13.61
N MET A 99 10.49 7.03 13.20
CA MET A 99 11.84 7.50 12.89
C MET A 99 12.01 7.70 11.38
N LYS A 100 12.16 8.94 10.95
CA LYS A 100 12.34 9.30 9.56
C LYS A 100 13.80 9.68 9.26
N THR A 101 14.31 9.26 8.12
CA THR A 101 15.57 9.77 7.60
C THR A 101 15.39 11.19 7.06
N VAL A 102 16.46 11.97 6.98
CA VAL A 102 16.45 13.30 6.36
C VAL A 102 15.97 13.20 4.90
N ASN A 103 16.44 12.18 4.16
CA ASN A 103 15.98 11.97 2.78
C ASN A 103 14.48 11.63 2.72
N GLY A 104 13.96 10.85 3.67
CA GLY A 104 12.54 10.58 3.79
C GLY A 104 11.71 11.84 4.03
N LEU A 105 12.19 12.77 4.89
CA LEU A 105 11.53 14.05 5.12
C LEU A 105 11.52 14.93 3.87
N ARG A 106 12.65 15.00 3.16
CA ARG A 106 12.74 15.72 1.90
C ARG A 106 11.83 15.13 0.81
N ALA A 107 11.75 13.80 0.73
CA ALA A 107 10.82 13.13 -0.16
C ALA A 107 9.35 13.47 0.20
N CYS A 108 8.99 13.48 1.48
CA CYS A 108 7.67 13.91 1.94
C CYS A 108 7.35 15.35 1.50
N ARG A 109 8.27 16.28 1.73
CA ARG A 109 8.11 17.68 1.35
C ARG A 109 7.90 17.85 -0.15
N ASN A 110 8.75 17.18 -0.95
CA ASN A 110 8.68 17.26 -2.41
C ASN A 110 7.39 16.65 -2.98
N ALA A 111 6.89 15.58 -2.37
CA ALA A 111 5.65 14.92 -2.78
C ALA A 111 4.38 15.51 -2.16
N GLY A 112 4.50 16.46 -1.21
CA GLY A 112 3.35 17.04 -0.51
C GLY A 112 2.72 16.14 0.55
N VAL A 113 3.51 15.23 1.16
CA VAL A 113 3.03 14.36 2.25
C VAL A 113 2.98 15.15 3.55
N GLY A 114 1.78 15.55 3.96
CA GLY A 114 1.55 16.40 5.14
C GLY A 114 1.17 15.65 6.42
N LYS A 115 1.18 14.30 6.42
CA LYS A 115 0.80 13.49 7.59
C LYS A 115 1.95 12.57 7.97
N MET A 116 2.39 12.67 9.22
CA MET A 116 3.52 11.89 9.75
C MET A 116 3.24 11.44 11.19
N THR A 117 3.79 10.29 11.59
CA THR A 117 3.83 9.87 12.98
C THR A 117 5.18 10.22 13.60
N PHE A 118 5.19 10.46 14.91
CA PHE A 118 6.40 10.68 15.71
C PHE A 118 6.20 10.06 17.11
N ASP A 119 7.29 9.75 17.80
CA ASP A 119 7.29 9.17 19.14
C ASP A 119 8.23 9.90 20.10
N SER A 120 8.93 10.94 19.64
CA SER A 120 9.89 11.69 20.46
C SER A 120 9.94 13.18 20.08
N ALA A 121 10.33 14.03 21.04
CA ALA A 121 10.54 15.45 20.81
C ALA A 121 11.65 15.70 19.78
N GLY A 122 12.74 14.92 19.84
CA GLY A 122 13.83 15.03 18.86
C GLY A 122 13.41 14.74 17.43
N GLU A 123 12.42 13.89 17.23
CA GLU A 123 11.85 13.64 15.91
C GLU A 123 11.04 14.84 15.41
N ILE A 124 10.28 15.50 16.30
CA ILE A 124 9.53 16.73 15.97
C ILE A 124 10.51 17.83 15.56
N ASP A 125 11.58 18.04 16.34
CA ASP A 125 12.61 19.04 16.04
C ASP A 125 13.31 18.77 14.70
N LYS A 126 13.51 17.52 14.34
CA LYS A 126 14.07 17.13 13.05
C LYS A 126 13.09 17.44 11.90
N VAL A 127 11.81 17.09 12.06
CA VAL A 127 10.77 17.41 11.06
C VAL A 127 10.63 18.92 10.85
N ALA A 128 10.74 19.71 11.93
CA ALA A 128 10.62 21.16 11.85
C ALA A 128 11.81 21.84 11.13
N ARG A 129 12.98 21.19 11.09
CA ARG A 129 14.18 21.71 10.43
C ARG A 129 14.27 21.40 8.94
N GLU A 130 13.60 20.37 8.46
CA GLU A 130 13.64 19.90 7.07
C GLU A 130 12.40 20.34 6.27
#